data_6f43c36469ab38f95d6bc7c6cd33145c
#
_entry.id   6f43c36469ab38f95d6bc7c6cd33145c
#
_cell.length_a   1.000
_cell.length_b   1.000
_cell.length_c   1.000
_cell.angle_alpha   90.00
_cell.angle_beta   90.00
_cell.angle_gamma   90.00
#
_symmetry.space_group_name_H-M   'P 1'
#
loop_
_entity.id
_entity.type
_entity.pdbx_description
1 polymer ?
#
loop_
_entity_poly.entity_id
_entity_poly.type
_entity_poly.pdbx_seq_one_letter_code
_entity_poly.pdbx_strand_id
1 'polypeptide(L)'
;MKSSIEEKKVREFLLSEKDFFLRNEDLLCLLKLSHPNTRGSVSLLERQNGLLRKSLEENRKELDSLKEIATRNHETLNKIFEWVLSIVFSTSKKKDISSFLKITRESFNLDIVSILLLKDLKDSKELASKKEPPCRDSELSRTIKKLKASLITSSNSEIVYWKKFIKRGKFSYVRSSGAEYAGMAVLPLRRTNGGNVQGVLVLASTETRRFDKNLGTYFLNIISEFSSSIILEK
;
A
#
# COMPACT_ATOMS: atom_id res chain seq x y z
N MET A 1 -49.15 24.28 -20.29
CA MET A 1 -50.37 23.45 -20.46
C MET A 1 -50.12 21.96 -20.58
N LYS A 2 -49.03 21.46 -21.16
CA LYS A 2 -48.78 20.00 -21.21
C LYS A 2 -48.56 19.35 -19.84
N SER A 3 -47.93 20.03 -18.89
CA SER A 3 -47.65 19.52 -17.53
C SER A 3 -48.94 19.16 -16.72
N SER A 4 -50.01 19.96 -16.87
CA SER A 4 -51.28 19.79 -16.11
C SER A 4 -52.08 18.56 -16.55
N ILE A 5 -51.95 18.13 -17.82
CA ILE A 5 -52.69 16.96 -18.36
C ILE A 5 -51.96 15.67 -17.94
N GLU A 6 -50.67 15.67 -17.93
CA GLU A 6 -49.84 14.53 -17.47
C GLU A 6 -50.01 14.31 -15.97
N GLU A 7 -50.09 15.36 -15.17
CA GLU A 7 -50.29 15.31 -13.73
C GLU A 7 -51.67 14.73 -13.36
N LYS A 8 -52.70 15.10 -14.11
CA LYS A 8 -54.05 14.51 -13.93
C LYS A 8 -54.06 13.00 -14.22
N LYS A 9 -53.41 12.57 -15.30
CA LYS A 9 -53.32 11.14 -15.63
C LYS A 9 -52.57 10.34 -14.57
N VAL A 10 -51.43 10.87 -14.08
CA VAL A 10 -50.67 10.24 -12.98
C VAL A 10 -51.53 10.14 -11.73
N ARG A 11 -52.27 11.18 -11.37
CA ARG A 11 -53.16 11.18 -10.22
C ARG A 11 -54.29 10.17 -10.35
N GLU A 12 -54.97 10.09 -11.51
CA GLU A 12 -55.99 9.11 -11.79
C GLU A 12 -55.47 7.69 -11.72
N PHE A 13 -54.28 7.44 -12.27
CA PHE A 13 -53.59 6.15 -12.19
C PHE A 13 -53.30 5.74 -10.75
N LEU A 14 -52.72 6.62 -9.94
CA LEU A 14 -52.39 6.34 -8.54
C LEU A 14 -53.63 6.16 -7.66
N LEU A 15 -54.78 6.75 -8.02
CA LEU A 15 -56.05 6.56 -7.33
C LEU A 15 -56.72 5.24 -7.71
N SER A 16 -56.52 4.76 -8.94
CA SER A 16 -57.04 3.47 -9.41
C SER A 16 -56.20 2.29 -8.91
N GLU A 17 -54.87 2.46 -8.83
CA GLU A 17 -53.92 1.43 -8.42
C GLU A 17 -53.37 1.72 -7.01
N LYS A 18 -54.19 1.50 -5.98
CA LYS A 18 -53.82 1.79 -4.58
C LYS A 18 -52.58 1.04 -4.09
N ASP A 19 -52.34 -0.15 -4.63
CA ASP A 19 -51.21 -1.02 -4.27
C ASP A 19 -49.96 -0.76 -5.11
N PHE A 20 -49.94 0.30 -5.92
CA PHE A 20 -48.83 0.64 -6.79
C PHE A 20 -47.53 0.79 -6.01
N PHE A 21 -47.54 1.50 -4.91
CA PHE A 21 -46.34 1.73 -4.09
C PHE A 21 -45.94 0.50 -3.25
N LEU A 22 -46.89 -0.41 -2.95
CA LEU A 22 -46.54 -1.69 -2.32
C LEU A 22 -45.79 -2.63 -3.28
N ARG A 23 -46.11 -2.55 -4.58
CA ARG A 23 -45.45 -3.33 -5.62
C ARG A 23 -44.15 -2.68 -6.12
N ASN A 24 -43.94 -1.41 -5.85
CA ASN A 24 -42.80 -0.61 -6.30
C ASN A 24 -42.17 0.14 -5.10
N GLU A 25 -41.70 -0.61 -4.11
CA GLU A 25 -41.12 -0.05 -2.89
C GLU A 25 -39.82 0.75 -3.17
N ASP A 26 -39.06 0.37 -4.20
CA ASP A 26 -37.89 1.06 -4.70
C ASP A 26 -38.20 2.49 -5.14
N LEU A 27 -39.32 2.71 -5.85
CA LEU A 27 -39.80 4.03 -6.24
C LEU A 27 -40.14 4.89 -5.04
N LEU A 28 -40.78 4.32 -4.02
CA LEU A 28 -41.13 5.04 -2.79
C LEU A 28 -39.86 5.53 -2.05
N CYS A 29 -38.78 4.74 -2.09
CA CYS A 29 -37.50 5.10 -1.51
C CYS A 29 -36.80 6.24 -2.27
N LEU A 30 -36.96 6.31 -3.58
CA LEU A 30 -36.36 7.34 -4.44
C LEU A 30 -37.12 8.67 -4.39
N LEU A 31 -38.41 8.65 -4.13
CA LEU A 31 -39.26 9.84 -4.05
C LEU A 31 -38.98 10.65 -2.78
N LYS A 32 -38.45 11.86 -2.95
CA LYS A 32 -38.36 12.86 -1.88
C LYS A 32 -39.72 13.58 -1.76
N LEU A 33 -40.64 13.02 -0.99
CA LEU A 33 -41.93 13.68 -0.69
C LEU A 33 -41.69 14.77 0.34
N SER A 34 -41.79 16.03 -0.08
CA SER A 34 -41.85 17.16 0.85
C SER A 34 -43.26 17.30 1.39
N HIS A 35 -43.42 17.32 2.72
CA HIS A 35 -44.72 17.50 3.36
C HIS A 35 -45.20 18.94 3.14
N PRO A 36 -46.40 19.14 2.53
CA PRO A 36 -46.87 20.49 2.15
C PRO A 36 -47.32 21.38 3.30
N ASN A 37 -47.49 20.90 4.53
CA ASN A 37 -48.08 21.69 5.61
C ASN A 37 -47.59 21.33 7.00
N THR A 38 -46.38 21.79 7.34
CA THR A 38 -46.05 22.04 8.75
C THR A 38 -45.17 23.28 8.88
N ARG A 39 -45.77 24.39 9.18
CA ARG A 39 -45.07 25.56 9.66
C ARG A 39 -44.29 25.17 10.93
N GLY A 40 -43.02 24.79 10.78
CA GLY A 40 -42.05 24.73 11.86
C GLY A 40 -41.87 23.42 12.64
N SER A 41 -42.67 22.36 12.43
CA SER A 41 -42.42 21.08 13.10
C SER A 41 -42.17 19.96 12.07
N VAL A 42 -40.91 19.59 11.89
CA VAL A 42 -40.54 18.33 11.18
C VAL A 42 -41.09 17.18 12.02
N SER A 43 -41.90 16.29 11.42
CA SER A 43 -42.40 15.08 12.11
C SER A 43 -41.17 14.30 12.64
N LEU A 44 -41.25 13.84 13.91
CA LEU A 44 -40.20 13.02 14.53
C LEU A 44 -39.83 11.83 13.62
N LEU A 45 -40.80 11.26 12.95
CA LEU A 45 -40.68 10.13 12.03
C LEU A 45 -39.91 10.50 10.75
N GLU A 46 -40.12 11.69 10.20
CA GLU A 46 -39.34 12.20 9.07
C GLU A 46 -37.87 12.43 9.47
N ARG A 47 -37.65 12.97 10.67
CA ARG A 47 -36.29 13.17 11.20
C ARG A 47 -35.59 11.84 11.42
N GLN A 48 -36.26 10.85 12.00
CA GLN A 48 -35.72 9.48 12.17
C GLN A 48 -35.39 8.84 10.82
N ASN A 49 -36.29 8.93 9.84
CA ASN A 49 -36.09 8.41 8.50
C ASN A 49 -34.91 9.08 7.79
N GLY A 50 -34.77 10.40 7.96
CA GLY A 50 -33.63 11.15 7.46
C GLY A 50 -32.28 10.71 8.09
N LEU A 51 -32.27 10.48 9.40
CA LEU A 51 -31.10 9.98 10.12
C LEU A 51 -30.74 8.54 9.70
N LEU A 52 -31.73 7.65 9.56
CA LEU A 52 -31.52 6.27 9.10
C LEU A 52 -30.97 6.23 7.68
N ARG A 53 -31.51 7.01 6.75
CA ARG A 53 -30.99 7.11 5.39
C ARG A 53 -29.54 7.61 5.37
N LYS A 54 -29.22 8.61 6.18
CA LYS A 54 -27.86 9.11 6.32
C LYS A 54 -26.92 8.04 6.85
N SER A 55 -27.31 7.32 7.90
CA SER A 55 -26.52 6.22 8.46
C SER A 55 -26.31 5.08 7.45
N LEU A 56 -27.35 4.71 6.69
CA LEU A 56 -27.22 3.71 5.62
C LEU A 56 -26.24 4.14 4.54
N GLU A 57 -26.28 5.39 4.12
CA GLU A 57 -25.34 5.93 3.12
C GLU A 57 -23.90 5.95 3.63
N GLU A 58 -23.69 6.33 4.89
CA GLU A 58 -22.38 6.29 5.56
C GLU A 58 -21.85 4.86 5.63
N ASN A 59 -22.67 3.92 6.11
CA ASN A 59 -22.32 2.51 6.19
C ASN A 59 -22.00 1.90 4.80
N ARG A 60 -22.75 2.28 3.77
CA ARG A 60 -22.50 1.83 2.40
C ARG A 60 -21.15 2.31 1.89
N LYS A 61 -20.81 3.58 2.12
CA LYS A 61 -19.49 4.13 1.76
C LYS A 61 -18.34 3.43 2.50
N GLU A 62 -18.55 3.12 3.77
CA GLU A 62 -17.57 2.37 4.56
C GLU A 62 -17.38 0.95 4.02
N LEU A 63 -18.48 0.24 3.70
CA LEU A 63 -18.41 -1.09 3.08
C LEU A 63 -17.69 -1.06 1.72
N ASP A 64 -17.97 -0.08 0.88
CA ASP A 64 -17.30 0.06 -0.42
C ASP A 64 -15.79 0.31 -0.24
N SER A 65 -15.41 1.14 0.74
CA SER A 65 -14.00 1.38 1.10
C SER A 65 -13.32 0.11 1.61
N LEU A 66 -13.96 -0.64 2.50
CA LEU A 66 -13.44 -1.91 3.02
C LEU A 66 -13.27 -2.95 1.90
N LYS A 67 -14.23 -3.04 0.98
CA LYS A 67 -14.14 -3.91 -0.19
C LYS A 67 -12.95 -3.56 -1.08
N GLU A 68 -12.71 -2.27 -1.31
CA GLU A 68 -11.58 -1.80 -2.10
C GLU A 68 -10.25 -2.15 -1.42
N ILE A 69 -10.13 -1.95 -0.11
CA ILE A 69 -8.95 -2.31 0.67
C ILE A 69 -8.72 -3.83 0.61
N ALA A 70 -9.76 -4.64 0.78
CA ALA A 70 -9.66 -6.09 0.72
C ALA A 70 -9.19 -6.58 -0.66
N THR A 71 -9.71 -6.00 -1.73
CA THR A 71 -9.30 -6.30 -3.10
C THR A 71 -7.82 -5.98 -3.32
N ARG A 72 -7.36 -4.79 -2.92
CA ARG A 72 -5.95 -4.38 -3.03
C ARG A 72 -5.02 -5.28 -2.20
N ASN A 73 -5.46 -5.67 -1.01
CA ASN A 73 -4.69 -6.60 -0.17
C ASN A 73 -4.56 -7.97 -0.83
N HIS A 74 -5.63 -8.48 -1.42
CA HIS A 74 -5.63 -9.75 -2.15
C HIS A 74 -4.68 -9.71 -3.36
N GLU A 75 -4.73 -8.65 -4.17
CA GLU A 75 -3.82 -8.46 -5.31
C GLU A 75 -2.35 -8.39 -4.85
N THR A 76 -2.09 -7.72 -3.74
CA THR A 76 -0.74 -7.63 -3.17
C THR A 76 -0.24 -8.98 -2.70
N LEU A 77 -1.08 -9.77 -2.02
CA LEU A 77 -0.74 -11.14 -1.60
C LEU A 77 -0.44 -12.03 -2.79
N ASN A 78 -1.24 -11.98 -3.85
CA ASN A 78 -1.01 -12.75 -5.06
C ASN A 78 0.34 -12.40 -5.71
N LYS A 79 0.68 -11.11 -5.80
CA LYS A 79 1.99 -10.67 -6.29
C LYS A 79 3.15 -11.20 -5.44
N ILE A 80 3.00 -11.19 -4.12
CA ILE A 80 4.02 -11.76 -3.22
C ILE A 80 4.15 -13.26 -3.44
N PHE A 81 3.04 -13.97 -3.61
CA PHE A 81 3.06 -15.40 -3.84
C PHE A 81 3.74 -15.77 -5.16
N GLU A 82 3.40 -15.08 -6.26
CA GLU A 82 4.06 -15.24 -7.55
C GLU A 82 5.56 -14.94 -7.48
N TRP A 83 5.95 -13.89 -6.75
CA TRP A 83 7.34 -13.56 -6.51
C TRP A 83 8.07 -14.66 -5.76
N VAL A 84 7.50 -15.20 -4.67
CA VAL A 84 8.07 -16.33 -3.92
C VAL A 84 8.27 -17.54 -4.83
N LEU A 85 7.25 -17.92 -5.61
CA LEU A 85 7.35 -19.03 -6.55
C LEU A 85 8.46 -18.79 -7.58
N SER A 86 8.55 -17.61 -8.15
CA SER A 86 9.57 -17.24 -9.13
C SER A 86 10.99 -17.39 -8.56
N ILE A 87 11.19 -17.02 -7.30
CA ILE A 87 12.47 -17.18 -6.61
C ILE A 87 12.75 -18.67 -6.36
N VAL A 88 11.79 -19.42 -5.83
CA VAL A 88 11.94 -20.85 -5.52
C VAL A 88 12.30 -21.63 -6.78
N PHE A 89 11.60 -21.42 -7.90
CA PHE A 89 11.88 -22.07 -9.16
C PHE A 89 13.21 -21.66 -9.80
N SER A 90 13.60 -20.38 -9.63
CA SER A 90 14.91 -19.87 -10.13
C SER A 90 16.08 -20.42 -9.31
N THR A 91 15.91 -20.68 -8.03
CA THR A 91 16.95 -21.08 -7.09
C THR A 91 17.38 -22.54 -7.22
N SER A 92 16.67 -23.33 -8.05
CA SER A 92 17.00 -24.76 -8.27
C SER A 92 18.41 -24.99 -8.84
N LYS A 93 19.09 -23.99 -9.38
CA LYS A 93 20.40 -24.13 -10.04
C LYS A 93 21.58 -23.47 -9.33
N LYS A 94 21.40 -22.40 -8.58
CA LYS A 94 22.38 -21.75 -7.66
C LYS A 94 21.67 -20.61 -6.92
N LYS A 95 21.78 -20.52 -5.59
CA LYS A 95 21.33 -19.36 -4.79
C LYS A 95 22.17 -18.14 -5.17
N ASP A 96 21.82 -17.45 -6.26
CA ASP A 96 22.51 -16.25 -6.70
C ASP A 96 21.74 -15.01 -6.28
N ILE A 97 22.39 -14.16 -5.48
CA ILE A 97 21.82 -12.90 -5.00
C ILE A 97 21.44 -11.98 -6.17
N SER A 98 22.17 -12.04 -7.28
CA SER A 98 21.88 -11.24 -8.47
C SER A 98 20.54 -11.62 -9.10
N SER A 99 20.26 -12.93 -9.19
CA SER A 99 18.98 -13.43 -9.68
C SER A 99 17.82 -13.04 -8.76
N PHE A 100 18.02 -13.12 -7.44
CA PHE A 100 17.05 -12.66 -6.44
C PHE A 100 16.71 -11.18 -6.63
N LEU A 101 17.72 -10.31 -6.78
CA LEU A 101 17.51 -8.88 -6.98
C LEU A 101 16.76 -8.59 -8.29
N LYS A 102 17.10 -9.29 -9.36
CA LYS A 102 16.46 -9.14 -10.66
C LYS A 102 14.99 -9.53 -10.59
N ILE A 103 14.67 -10.71 -10.05
CA ILE A 103 13.29 -11.19 -9.88
C ILE A 103 12.49 -10.24 -8.99
N THR A 104 13.05 -9.84 -7.85
CA THR A 104 12.38 -8.91 -6.93
C THR A 104 12.06 -7.58 -7.61
N ARG A 105 12.99 -7.05 -8.39
CA ARG A 105 12.77 -5.83 -9.14
C ARG A 105 11.66 -5.96 -10.17
N GLU A 106 11.67 -7.04 -10.94
CA GLU A 106 10.71 -7.27 -12.02
C GLU A 106 9.29 -7.53 -11.46
N SER A 107 9.17 -8.40 -10.45
CA SER A 107 7.88 -8.73 -9.84
C SER A 107 7.19 -7.54 -9.21
N PHE A 108 7.96 -6.65 -8.59
CA PHE A 108 7.41 -5.46 -7.95
C PHE A 108 7.61 -4.18 -8.77
N ASN A 109 8.11 -4.23 -10.00
CA ASN A 109 8.39 -3.07 -10.87
C ASN A 109 9.08 -1.92 -10.11
N LEU A 110 10.22 -2.22 -9.48
CA LEU A 110 10.98 -1.29 -8.66
C LEU A 110 12.11 -0.62 -9.47
N ASP A 111 12.46 0.60 -9.10
CA ASP A 111 13.58 1.30 -9.71
C ASP A 111 14.92 0.94 -9.05
N ILE A 112 14.88 0.67 -7.74
CA ILE A 112 16.04 0.19 -6.98
C ILE A 112 15.64 -1.02 -6.13
N VAL A 113 16.52 -2.02 -6.17
CA VAL A 113 16.57 -3.11 -5.19
C VAL A 113 18.04 -3.29 -4.81
N SER A 114 18.37 -3.12 -3.53
CA SER A 114 19.74 -3.22 -3.03
C SER A 114 19.81 -3.96 -1.71
N ILE A 115 20.86 -4.75 -1.53
CA ILE A 115 21.14 -5.46 -0.27
C ILE A 115 22.42 -4.89 0.33
N LEU A 116 22.36 -4.50 1.58
CA LEU A 116 23.47 -4.03 2.39
C LEU A 116 23.65 -4.97 3.57
N LEU A 117 24.72 -5.77 3.59
CA LEU A 117 25.03 -6.68 4.67
C LEU A 117 26.10 -6.09 5.59
N LEU A 118 25.93 -6.25 6.91
CA LEU A 118 26.89 -5.74 7.90
C LEU A 118 28.28 -6.34 7.77
N LYS A 119 28.41 -7.58 7.27
CA LYS A 119 29.71 -8.21 6.99
C LYS A 119 30.48 -7.49 5.88
N ASP A 120 29.78 -7.09 4.80
CA ASP A 120 30.40 -6.43 3.66
C ASP A 120 30.89 -5.00 3.98
N LEU A 121 30.30 -4.36 5.00
CA LEU A 121 30.70 -3.04 5.48
C LEU A 121 32.03 -3.06 6.29
N LYS A 122 32.37 -4.21 6.88
CA LYS A 122 33.65 -4.39 7.60
C LYS A 122 34.82 -4.54 6.66
N ASP A 123 34.59 -5.16 5.51
CA ASP A 123 35.63 -5.47 4.52
C ASP A 123 36.00 -4.26 3.64
N SER A 124 35.10 -3.24 3.58
CA SER A 124 35.33 -2.04 2.74
C SER A 124 36.33 -1.03 3.31
N LYS A 125 36.91 -1.27 4.49
CA LYS A 125 37.96 -0.41 5.06
C LYS A 125 39.25 -0.38 4.23
N GLU A 126 39.50 -1.35 3.36
CA GLU A 126 40.70 -1.44 2.53
C GLU A 126 40.57 -0.73 1.17
N LEU A 127 39.36 -0.38 0.74
CA LEU A 127 39.11 0.19 -0.61
C LEU A 127 38.68 1.67 -0.63
N ALA A 128 38.88 2.41 0.45
CA ALA A 128 38.57 3.83 0.51
C ALA A 128 39.48 4.68 -0.37
N SER A 129 39.05 4.92 -1.60
CA SER A 129 39.61 5.92 -2.50
C SER A 129 39.51 7.33 -1.87
N LYS A 130 40.63 8.07 -1.88
CA LYS A 130 40.92 9.33 -1.16
C LYS A 130 40.07 10.55 -1.51
N LYS A 131 38.92 10.44 -2.17
CA LYS A 131 38.18 11.61 -2.70
C LYS A 131 36.78 11.90 -2.14
N GLU A 132 36.21 11.06 -1.26
CA GLU A 132 34.94 11.38 -0.61
C GLU A 132 35.09 11.33 0.92
N PRO A 133 34.41 12.25 1.68
CA PRO A 133 34.49 12.24 3.13
C PRO A 133 33.97 10.89 3.64
N PRO A 134 34.65 10.27 4.62
CA PRO A 134 34.25 8.97 5.13
C PRO A 134 32.89 9.10 5.85
N CYS A 135 31.82 8.75 5.16
CA CYS A 135 30.58 8.46 5.82
C CYS A 135 30.84 7.19 6.65
N ARG A 136 30.93 7.36 7.97
CA ARG A 136 31.43 6.34 8.88
C ARG A 136 30.58 5.08 8.76
N ASP A 137 31.17 3.98 8.27
CA ASP A 137 30.55 2.65 8.26
C ASP A 137 30.03 2.25 9.65
N SER A 138 30.59 2.84 10.71
CA SER A 138 30.11 2.74 12.08
C SER A 138 28.70 3.35 12.30
N GLU A 139 28.38 4.45 11.62
CA GLU A 139 27.08 5.11 11.72
C GLU A 139 26.00 4.31 11.00
N LEU A 140 26.28 3.88 9.77
CA LEU A 140 25.41 2.99 9.01
C LEU A 140 25.15 1.68 9.77
N SER A 141 26.20 1.05 10.31
CA SER A 141 26.07 -0.17 11.10
C SER A 141 25.22 0.03 12.35
N ARG A 142 25.32 1.18 13.01
CA ARG A 142 24.45 1.53 14.15
C ARG A 142 23.00 1.74 13.72
N THR A 143 22.78 2.42 12.60
CA THR A 143 21.43 2.67 12.06
C THR A 143 20.78 1.35 11.67
N ILE A 144 21.49 0.47 10.97
CA ILE A 144 20.98 -0.86 10.58
C ILE A 144 20.62 -1.68 11.82
N LYS A 145 21.50 -1.72 12.83
CA LYS A 145 21.23 -2.48 14.08
C LYS A 145 20.04 -1.94 14.89
N LYS A 146 19.74 -0.64 14.78
CA LYS A 146 18.60 -0.01 15.46
C LYS A 146 17.26 -0.24 14.74
N LEU A 147 17.26 -0.69 13.50
CA LEU A 147 16.04 -0.97 12.75
C LEU A 147 15.28 -2.14 13.38
N LYS A 148 14.21 -1.83 14.10
CA LYS A 148 13.34 -2.85 14.74
C LYS A 148 12.28 -3.40 13.81
N ALA A 149 11.84 -2.61 12.83
CA ALA A 149 10.79 -2.94 11.87
C ALA A 149 11.12 -2.36 10.49
N SER A 150 10.34 -2.76 9.49
CA SER A 150 10.42 -2.16 8.16
C SER A 150 10.13 -0.67 8.21
N LEU A 151 11.01 0.13 7.62
CA LEU A 151 10.88 1.58 7.53
C LEU A 151 10.34 1.94 6.15
N ILE A 152 9.27 2.71 6.11
CA ILE A 152 8.76 3.34 4.89
C ILE A 152 9.05 4.83 4.99
N THR A 153 9.65 5.41 3.95
CA THR A 153 9.93 6.85 3.92
C THR A 153 9.65 7.45 2.55
N SER A 154 9.02 8.62 2.57
CA SER A 154 8.86 9.55 1.45
C SER A 154 9.60 10.87 1.71
N SER A 155 10.35 10.96 2.82
CA SER A 155 11.12 12.14 3.18
C SER A 155 12.40 12.23 2.36
N ASN A 156 12.61 13.35 1.67
CA ASN A 156 13.81 13.56 0.84
C ASN A 156 15.11 13.39 1.62
N SER A 157 15.17 13.81 2.88
CA SER A 157 16.39 13.69 3.71
C SER A 157 16.76 12.22 3.98
N GLU A 158 15.78 11.38 4.31
CA GLU A 158 16.00 9.95 4.55
C GLU A 158 16.30 9.20 3.24
N ILE A 159 15.61 9.54 2.14
CA ILE A 159 15.87 8.98 0.82
C ILE A 159 17.33 9.30 0.39
N VAL A 160 17.76 10.55 0.54
CA VAL A 160 19.13 10.96 0.24
C VAL A 160 20.15 10.24 1.12
N TYR A 161 19.85 10.05 2.42
CA TYR A 161 20.68 9.29 3.34
C TYR A 161 20.89 7.85 2.83
N TRP A 162 19.81 7.11 2.57
CA TRP A 162 19.89 5.73 2.09
C TRP A 162 20.49 5.62 0.68
N LYS A 163 20.24 6.59 -0.21
CA LYS A 163 20.80 6.65 -1.57
C LYS A 163 22.34 6.65 -1.57
N LYS A 164 22.97 7.30 -0.59
CA LYS A 164 24.43 7.30 -0.42
C LYS A 164 24.99 5.89 -0.18
N PHE A 165 24.24 5.06 0.54
CA PHE A 165 24.69 3.71 0.88
C PHE A 165 24.37 2.67 -0.20
N ILE A 166 23.29 2.86 -0.97
CA ILE A 166 22.92 1.96 -2.08
C ILE A 166 24.08 1.83 -3.08
N LYS A 167 24.76 2.94 -3.39
CA LYS A 167 25.92 2.95 -4.29
C LYS A 167 27.11 2.14 -3.77
N ARG A 168 27.19 1.87 -2.47
CA ARG A 168 28.27 1.11 -1.80
C ARG A 168 27.91 -0.36 -1.60
N GLY A 169 26.65 -0.74 -1.81
CA GLY A 169 26.21 -2.12 -1.70
C GLY A 169 26.87 -2.98 -2.76
N LYS A 170 27.49 -4.11 -2.33
CA LYS A 170 28.09 -5.10 -3.24
C LYS A 170 27.07 -5.66 -4.24
N PHE A 171 25.80 -5.65 -3.84
CA PHE A 171 24.68 -6.15 -4.62
C PHE A 171 23.61 -5.07 -4.72
N SER A 172 23.59 -4.31 -5.80
CA SER A 172 22.56 -3.32 -6.07
C SER A 172 22.14 -3.34 -7.53
N TYR A 173 20.84 -3.25 -7.76
CA TYR A 173 20.26 -3.05 -9.08
C TYR A 173 19.59 -1.68 -9.11
N VAL A 174 20.10 -0.79 -10.00
CA VAL A 174 19.60 0.58 -10.16
C VAL A 174 19.21 0.78 -11.61
N ARG A 175 17.94 1.06 -11.88
CA ARG A 175 17.41 1.27 -13.24
C ARG A 175 17.86 2.59 -13.84
N SER A 176 17.98 3.64 -13.01
CA SER A 176 18.36 4.98 -13.46
C SER A 176 19.15 5.70 -12.37
N SER A 177 20.38 6.08 -12.65
CA SER A 177 21.27 6.72 -11.66
C SER A 177 20.96 8.18 -11.36
N GLY A 178 20.03 8.81 -12.09
CA GLY A 178 19.67 10.23 -11.97
C GLY A 178 18.25 10.50 -11.47
N ALA A 179 17.39 9.48 -11.33
CA ALA A 179 16.01 9.67 -10.96
C ALA A 179 15.83 10.11 -9.50
N GLU A 180 14.91 11.04 -9.28
CA GLU A 180 14.40 11.35 -7.94
C GLU A 180 13.38 10.27 -7.55
N TYR A 181 13.62 9.63 -6.41
CA TYR A 181 12.70 8.60 -5.88
C TYR A 181 11.63 9.26 -5.04
N ALA A 182 10.37 8.89 -5.29
CA ALA A 182 9.22 9.41 -4.57
C ALA A 182 9.00 8.69 -3.23
N GLY A 183 9.50 7.45 -3.11
CA GLY A 183 9.40 6.68 -1.88
C GLY A 183 10.40 5.53 -1.81
N MET A 184 10.68 5.10 -0.58
CA MET A 184 11.63 4.05 -0.27
C MET A 184 11.13 3.20 0.91
N ALA A 185 11.41 1.90 0.85
CA ALA A 185 11.25 0.99 1.96
C ALA A 185 12.60 0.35 2.31
N VAL A 186 12.90 0.29 3.60
CA VAL A 186 14.12 -0.33 4.14
C VAL A 186 13.70 -1.47 5.05
N LEU A 187 14.02 -2.68 4.65
CA LEU A 187 13.59 -3.92 5.28
C LEU A 187 14.75 -4.56 6.04
N PRO A 188 14.64 -4.80 7.35
CA PRO A 188 15.71 -5.41 8.13
C PRO A 188 15.84 -6.90 7.79
N LEU A 189 17.04 -7.37 7.47
CA LEU A 189 17.35 -8.79 7.26
C LEU A 189 17.86 -9.40 8.55
N ARG A 190 17.20 -10.46 9.03
CA ARG A 190 17.49 -11.15 10.31
C ARG A 190 17.60 -12.65 10.08
N ARG A 191 18.48 -13.29 10.84
CA ARG A 191 18.68 -14.74 10.75
C ARG A 191 17.53 -15.54 11.37
N THR A 192 16.89 -14.97 12.39
CA THR A 192 15.75 -15.56 13.10
C THR A 192 14.75 -14.45 13.45
N ASN A 193 13.46 -14.80 13.59
CA ASN A 193 12.43 -13.87 14.06
C ASN A 193 12.85 -13.26 15.40
N GLY A 194 12.92 -11.91 15.46
CA GLY A 194 13.38 -11.18 16.65
C GLY A 194 14.89 -11.14 16.86
N GLY A 195 15.70 -11.80 16.01
CA GLY A 195 17.17 -11.78 16.09
C GLY A 195 17.81 -10.47 15.69
N ASN A 196 19.13 -10.37 15.89
CA ASN A 196 19.90 -9.19 15.49
C ASN A 196 19.86 -8.99 13.97
N VAL A 197 19.71 -7.73 13.54
CA VAL A 197 19.73 -7.34 12.13
C VAL A 197 21.14 -7.57 11.58
N GLN A 198 21.25 -8.34 10.51
CA GLN A 198 22.49 -8.67 9.80
C GLN A 198 22.69 -7.83 8.54
N GLY A 199 21.65 -7.18 8.06
CA GLY A 199 21.67 -6.34 6.89
C GLY A 199 20.33 -5.69 6.63
N VAL A 200 20.20 -5.01 5.50
CA VAL A 200 18.94 -4.42 5.04
C VAL A 200 18.74 -4.68 3.55
N LEU A 201 17.49 -4.89 3.17
CA LEU A 201 17.03 -4.84 1.80
C LEU A 201 16.38 -3.49 1.58
N VAL A 202 16.84 -2.74 0.59
CA VAL A 202 16.34 -1.42 0.24
C VAL A 202 15.59 -1.51 -1.07
N LEU A 203 14.34 -1.05 -1.07
CA LEU A 203 13.44 -0.97 -2.21
C LEU A 203 13.11 0.49 -2.45
N ALA A 204 13.20 0.99 -3.70
CA ALA A 204 12.80 2.35 -4.01
C ALA A 204 12.05 2.44 -5.33
N SER A 205 11.17 3.43 -5.44
CA SER A 205 10.39 3.72 -6.64
C SER A 205 10.26 5.22 -6.87
N THR A 206 10.19 5.58 -8.13
CA THR A 206 9.85 6.93 -8.60
C THR A 206 8.35 7.18 -8.58
N GLU A 207 7.54 6.12 -8.45
CA GLU A 207 6.10 6.19 -8.41
C GLU A 207 5.61 6.77 -7.08
N THR A 208 4.89 7.89 -7.14
CA THR A 208 4.27 8.54 -5.98
C THR A 208 3.23 7.62 -5.33
N ARG A 209 3.17 7.59 -4.00
CA ARG A 209 2.25 6.78 -3.17
C ARG A 209 2.57 5.28 -3.06
N ARG A 210 3.60 4.77 -3.75
CA ARG A 210 3.96 3.36 -3.65
C ARG A 210 4.46 2.97 -2.25
N PHE A 211 5.21 3.85 -1.63
CA PHE A 211 5.70 3.71 -0.26
C PHE A 211 5.16 4.85 0.60
N ASP A 212 3.84 4.88 0.81
CA ASP A 212 3.20 5.83 1.71
C ASP A 212 3.30 5.33 3.16
N LYS A 213 3.57 6.25 4.09
CA LYS A 213 3.64 5.94 5.53
C LYS A 213 2.34 5.39 6.11
N ASN A 214 1.21 5.71 5.47
CA ASN A 214 -0.11 5.22 5.86
C ASN A 214 -0.38 3.78 5.39
N LEU A 215 0.45 3.23 4.49
CA LEU A 215 0.37 1.83 4.11
C LEU A 215 0.99 0.98 5.21
N GLY A 216 0.25 -0.03 5.67
CA GLY A 216 0.72 -0.95 6.69
C GLY A 216 2.02 -1.65 6.26
N THR A 217 2.88 -1.97 7.23
CA THR A 217 4.16 -2.66 6.98
C THR A 217 4.04 -4.17 6.90
N TYR A 218 2.84 -4.72 7.01
CA TYR A 218 2.60 -6.18 7.08
C TYR A 218 3.24 -6.94 5.90
N PHE A 219 2.93 -6.52 4.67
CA PHE A 219 3.47 -7.16 3.47
C PHE A 219 4.99 -6.99 3.34
N LEU A 220 5.53 -5.84 3.75
CA LEU A 220 6.96 -5.59 3.76
C LEU A 220 7.69 -6.49 4.77
N ASN A 221 7.07 -6.79 5.90
CA ASN A 221 7.63 -7.72 6.86
C ASN A 221 7.69 -9.16 6.30
N ILE A 222 6.65 -9.62 5.59
CA ILE A 222 6.68 -10.91 4.89
C ILE A 222 7.83 -10.97 3.88
N ILE A 223 7.98 -9.91 3.07
CA ILE A 223 9.09 -9.81 2.11
C ILE A 223 10.44 -9.83 2.84
N SER A 224 10.55 -9.11 3.96
CA SER A 224 11.76 -9.06 4.79
C SER A 224 12.15 -10.44 5.34
N GLU A 225 11.20 -11.17 5.91
CA GLU A 225 11.43 -12.50 6.49
C GLU A 225 11.83 -13.51 5.41
N PHE A 226 11.10 -13.55 4.30
CA PHE A 226 11.42 -14.45 3.18
C PHE A 226 12.78 -14.10 2.55
N SER A 227 13.08 -12.82 2.35
CA SER A 227 14.39 -12.39 1.86
C SER A 227 15.52 -12.76 2.81
N SER A 228 15.26 -12.67 4.11
CA SER A 228 16.24 -13.03 5.14
C SER A 228 16.61 -14.51 5.08
N SER A 229 15.65 -15.41 4.92
CA SER A 229 15.88 -16.84 4.81
C SER A 229 16.74 -17.19 3.61
N ILE A 230 16.53 -16.51 2.47
CA ILE A 230 17.31 -16.77 1.25
C ILE A 230 18.73 -16.21 1.32
N ILE A 231 18.88 -14.99 1.86
CA ILE A 231 20.14 -14.24 1.80
C ILE A 231 21.08 -14.62 2.94
N LEU A 232 20.57 -14.93 4.13
CA LEU A 232 21.36 -15.16 5.35
C LEU A 232 21.61 -16.63 5.67
N GLU A 233 20.92 -17.57 5.03
CA GLU A 233 21.13 -19.01 5.21
C GLU A 233 22.41 -19.58 4.53
N LYS A 234 23.32 -18.69 4.09
CA LYS A 234 24.65 -19.08 3.58
C LYS A 234 25.71 -19.07 4.65
#